data_c4867d0e80e679b1769c5d524cea33e5
#
_entry.id   c4867d0e80e679b1769c5d524cea33e5
#
_cell.length_a   1.000
_cell.length_b   1.000
_cell.length_c   1.000
_cell.angle_alpha   90.00
_cell.angle_beta   90.00
_cell.angle_gamma   90.00
#
_symmetry.space_group_name_H-M   'P 1'
#
loop_
_entity.id
_entity.type
_entity.pdbx_description
1 polymer ?
#
loop_
_entity_poly.entity_id
_entity_poly.type
_entity_poly.pdbx_seq_one_letter_code
_entity_poly.pdbx_strand_id
1 'polypeptide(L)'
;YGTIRTKHLIDFHRKKVIMVDHNEFSQSVEGIQDAQILEVVDHHKFANFQTNEATKIRTEPVGCTSTIVYGLYKEAKIEPDEKTALLMLSAILSDTLLFKSPTCTPRDIEVAKDLAKLTKIKSIEKYGMEMLVAGTSMSRENMKEIINQDKKVFPVGDMEIAVAQINTVQIQELANRKEEIKKEIEHEIGKYGYSLFLFVVT
;
A
#
# COMPACT_ATOMS: atom_id res chain seq x y z
N TYR A 1 28.66 35.98 -16.93
CA TYR A 1 29.08 34.62 -17.30
C TYR A 1 30.23 34.23 -16.40
N GLY A 2 30.15 33.08 -15.72
CA GLY A 2 31.15 32.60 -14.78
C GLY A 2 31.85 31.34 -15.30
N THR A 3 32.97 30.99 -14.70
CA THR A 3 33.71 29.77 -15.01
C THR A 3 33.08 28.59 -14.27
N ILE A 4 32.82 27.46 -14.95
CA ILE A 4 32.44 26.22 -14.30
C ILE A 4 33.63 25.69 -13.50
N ARG A 5 33.44 25.42 -12.20
CA ARG A 5 34.42 24.82 -11.31
C ARG A 5 33.98 23.42 -10.95
N THR A 6 34.91 22.54 -10.55
CA THR A 6 34.63 21.17 -10.12
C THR A 6 33.47 21.06 -9.10
N LYS A 7 33.39 22.01 -8.16
CA LYS A 7 32.30 22.08 -7.18
C LYS A 7 30.91 22.24 -7.83
N HIS A 8 30.84 22.89 -9.00
CA HIS A 8 29.58 23.09 -9.72
C HIS A 8 29.13 21.81 -10.47
N LEU A 9 30.04 20.87 -10.67
CA LEU A 9 29.78 19.56 -11.26
C LEU A 9 29.47 18.50 -10.20
N ILE A 10 29.84 18.77 -8.93
CA ILE A 10 29.71 17.83 -7.81
C ILE A 10 28.54 18.23 -6.90
N ASP A 11 28.17 19.50 -6.88
CA ASP A 11 27.11 20.05 -6.04
C ASP A 11 25.73 19.84 -6.71
N PHE A 12 25.33 18.58 -6.82
CA PHE A 12 23.95 18.25 -7.13
C PHE A 12 23.10 18.53 -5.89
N HIS A 13 22.23 19.52 -5.96
CA HIS A 13 21.18 19.71 -4.97
C HIS A 13 20.20 18.55 -5.04
N ARG A 14 20.56 17.43 -4.42
CA ARG A 14 19.67 16.27 -4.31
C ARG A 14 18.39 16.67 -3.60
N LYS A 15 17.27 16.21 -4.11
CA LYS A 15 15.98 16.37 -3.42
C LYS A 15 16.04 15.57 -2.12
N LYS A 16 15.66 16.22 -1.01
CA LYS A 16 15.55 15.58 0.29
C LYS A 16 14.19 14.88 0.38
N VAL A 17 14.20 13.61 0.75
CA VAL A 17 13.02 12.74 0.74
C VAL A 17 12.91 12.01 2.07
N ILE A 18 11.69 11.87 2.55
CA ILE A 18 11.28 10.91 3.58
C ILE A 18 10.45 9.85 2.87
N MET A 19 10.88 8.59 2.95
CA MET A 19 10.11 7.46 2.44
C MET A 19 9.14 6.98 3.52
N VAL A 20 7.89 6.76 3.13
CA VAL A 20 6.84 6.32 4.04
C VAL A 20 6.10 5.14 3.41
N ASP A 21 5.86 4.09 4.19
CA ASP A 21 5.07 2.91 3.79
C ASP A 21 5.68 2.07 2.67
N HIS A 22 6.94 2.25 2.39
CA HIS A 22 7.76 1.40 1.51
C HIS A 22 9.24 1.70 1.74
N ASN A 23 10.10 0.72 1.41
CA ASN A 23 11.55 0.87 1.48
C ASN A 23 12.28 0.40 0.21
N GLU A 24 11.61 -0.30 -0.69
CA GLU A 24 12.20 -0.77 -1.94
C GLU A 24 12.14 0.32 -3.02
N PHE A 25 13.27 0.60 -3.69
CA PHE A 25 13.33 1.59 -4.77
C PHE A 25 12.45 1.23 -5.97
N SER A 26 12.20 -0.07 -6.19
CA SER A 26 11.28 -0.56 -7.22
C SER A 26 9.82 -0.15 -7.00
N GLN A 27 9.45 0.20 -5.77
CA GLN A 27 8.11 0.65 -5.38
C GLN A 27 8.01 2.18 -5.31
N SER A 28 9.13 2.88 -5.52
CA SER A 28 9.22 4.33 -5.47
C SER A 28 9.05 4.98 -6.85
N VAL A 29 8.99 6.30 -6.85
CA VAL A 29 8.99 7.08 -8.08
C VAL A 29 10.33 6.98 -8.81
N GLU A 30 10.31 7.10 -10.13
CA GLU A 30 11.52 7.16 -10.94
C GLU A 30 12.45 8.29 -10.47
N GLY A 31 13.75 8.01 -10.40
CA GLY A 31 14.76 8.96 -9.94
C GLY A 31 14.97 9.00 -8.42
N ILE A 32 14.28 8.17 -7.63
CA ILE A 32 14.47 8.12 -6.17
C ILE A 32 15.91 7.82 -5.76
N GLN A 33 16.66 7.05 -6.56
CA GLN A 33 18.06 6.73 -6.34
C GLN A 33 18.99 7.95 -6.34
N ASP A 34 18.56 9.05 -6.98
CA ASP A 34 19.30 10.32 -7.04
C ASP A 34 18.95 11.27 -5.89
N ALA A 35 17.96 10.93 -5.07
CA ALA A 35 17.53 11.72 -3.93
C ALA A 35 18.44 11.50 -2.71
N GLN A 36 18.44 12.46 -1.78
CA GLN A 36 18.95 12.29 -0.43
C GLN A 36 17.84 11.76 0.46
N ILE A 37 17.89 10.49 0.83
CA ILE A 37 16.90 9.89 1.73
C ILE A 37 17.28 10.25 3.16
N LEU A 38 16.48 11.09 3.80
CA LEU A 38 16.69 11.55 5.17
C LEU A 38 16.17 10.54 6.19
N GLU A 39 14.99 9.97 5.93
CA GLU A 39 14.30 9.08 6.85
C GLU A 39 13.44 8.07 6.07
N VAL A 40 13.30 6.88 6.65
CA VAL A 40 12.34 5.85 6.24
C VAL A 40 11.47 5.51 7.43
N VAL A 41 10.14 5.57 7.24
CA VAL A 41 9.13 5.13 8.24
C VAL A 41 8.29 4.05 7.59
N ASP A 42 8.42 2.81 8.04
CA ASP A 42 7.82 1.67 7.33
C ASP A 42 7.54 0.49 8.27
N HIS A 43 6.58 -0.34 7.90
CA HIS A 43 6.23 -1.58 8.60
C HIS A 43 6.52 -2.85 7.78
N HIS A 44 6.96 -2.70 6.54
CA HIS A 44 7.29 -3.80 5.66
C HIS A 44 8.67 -4.41 5.97
N LYS A 45 8.91 -5.61 5.43
CA LYS A 45 10.25 -6.20 5.42
C LYS A 45 11.20 -5.30 4.63
N PHE A 46 12.44 -5.20 5.08
CA PHE A 46 13.50 -4.53 4.33
C PHE A 46 14.10 -5.50 3.30
N ALA A 47 14.16 -5.06 2.04
CA ALA A 47 14.83 -5.78 0.98
C ALA A 47 15.51 -4.79 0.01
N ASN A 48 16.78 -5.07 -0.35
CA ASN A 48 17.52 -4.30 -1.36
C ASN A 48 17.57 -2.77 -1.15
N PHE A 49 17.51 -2.32 0.11
CA PHE A 49 17.58 -0.91 0.45
C PHE A 49 19.04 -0.51 0.72
N GLN A 50 19.53 0.45 -0.02
CA GLN A 50 20.88 1.01 0.11
C GLN A 50 20.83 2.52 0.03
N THR A 51 21.61 3.20 0.87
CA THR A 51 21.77 4.65 0.84
C THR A 51 23.25 5.01 0.81
N ASN A 52 23.58 6.13 0.17
CA ASN A 52 24.95 6.64 0.12
C ASN A 52 25.32 7.43 1.39
N GLU A 53 24.35 7.76 2.23
CA GLU A 53 24.51 8.57 3.43
C GLU A 53 23.77 7.91 4.60
N ALA A 54 24.13 8.30 5.82
CA ALA A 54 23.43 7.84 7.01
C ALA A 54 21.96 8.29 6.97
N THR A 55 21.06 7.34 7.11
CA THR A 55 19.61 7.55 7.01
C THR A 55 18.96 7.12 8.32
N LYS A 56 18.04 7.93 8.83
CA LYS A 56 17.22 7.53 9.98
C LYS A 56 16.18 6.51 9.52
N ILE A 57 16.10 5.37 10.21
CA ILE A 57 15.13 4.32 9.88
C ILE A 57 14.28 4.05 11.12
N ARG A 58 12.97 4.18 10.96
CA ARG A 58 11.96 3.77 11.93
C ARG A 58 11.12 2.67 11.33
N THR A 59 11.34 1.45 11.78
CA THR A 59 10.55 0.30 11.36
C THR A 59 10.07 -0.48 12.57
N GLU A 60 8.83 -0.97 12.48
CA GLU A 60 8.20 -1.76 13.54
C GLU A 60 7.30 -2.84 12.92
N PRO A 61 7.24 -4.05 13.49
CA PRO A 61 6.41 -5.13 12.98
C PRO A 61 4.95 -4.93 13.42
N VAL A 62 4.28 -3.96 12.81
CA VAL A 62 2.87 -3.59 13.02
C VAL A 62 2.06 -3.76 11.74
N GLY A 63 0.76 -3.69 11.81
CA GLY A 63 -0.13 -3.90 10.67
C GLY A 63 -0.24 -2.70 9.72
N CYS A 64 0.22 -1.50 10.12
CA CYS A 64 0.13 -0.29 9.31
C CYS A 64 1.18 0.73 9.72
N THR A 65 1.79 1.41 8.74
CA THR A 65 2.74 2.51 9.00
C THR A 65 2.11 3.65 9.80
N SER A 66 0.80 3.89 9.68
CA SER A 66 0.11 4.93 10.48
C SER A 66 0.15 4.66 11.98
N THR A 67 0.28 3.40 12.40
CA THR A 67 0.52 3.03 13.80
C THR A 67 1.86 3.56 14.30
N ILE A 68 2.90 3.49 13.46
CA ILE A 68 4.23 4.04 13.76
C ILE A 68 4.17 5.57 13.80
N VAL A 69 3.53 6.18 12.80
CA VAL A 69 3.38 7.65 12.70
C VAL A 69 2.67 8.20 13.94
N TYR A 70 1.59 7.55 14.41
CA TYR A 70 0.95 7.95 15.66
C TYR A 70 1.88 7.84 16.86
N GLY A 71 2.74 6.83 16.91
CA GLY A 71 3.82 6.72 17.90
C GLY A 71 4.76 7.94 17.88
N LEU A 72 5.14 8.41 16.68
CA LEU A 72 5.97 9.62 16.53
C LEU A 72 5.25 10.88 17.05
N TYR A 73 3.93 11.01 16.83
CA TYR A 73 3.13 12.08 17.42
C TYR A 73 3.19 12.05 18.95
N LYS A 74 3.07 10.86 19.55
CA LYS A 74 3.16 10.70 21.02
C LYS A 74 4.56 11.03 21.56
N GLU A 75 5.61 10.58 20.89
CA GLU A 75 7.00 10.89 21.24
C GLU A 75 7.28 12.39 21.19
N ALA A 76 6.75 13.07 20.18
CA ALA A 76 6.85 14.52 20.03
C ALA A 76 5.93 15.31 20.99
N LYS A 77 5.04 14.65 21.74
CA LYS A 77 4.01 15.26 22.58
C LYS A 77 3.07 16.21 21.80
N ILE A 78 2.77 15.84 20.57
CA ILE A 78 1.84 16.54 19.68
C ILE A 78 0.60 15.66 19.53
N GLU A 79 -0.57 16.29 19.56
CA GLU A 79 -1.83 15.60 19.24
C GLU A 79 -2.18 15.88 17.77
N PRO A 80 -2.51 14.87 16.95
CA PRO A 80 -2.97 15.09 15.59
C PRO A 80 -4.34 15.77 15.58
N ASP A 81 -4.59 16.63 14.59
CA ASP A 81 -5.91 17.19 14.37
C ASP A 81 -6.92 16.11 13.95
N GLU A 82 -8.23 16.44 13.99
CA GLU A 82 -9.32 15.52 13.67
C GLU A 82 -9.17 14.88 12.28
N LYS A 83 -8.73 15.65 11.26
CA LYS A 83 -8.56 15.14 9.89
C LYS A 83 -7.40 14.17 9.80
N THR A 84 -6.26 14.52 10.38
CA THR A 84 -5.07 13.66 10.41
C THR A 84 -5.37 12.39 11.20
N ALA A 85 -6.06 12.48 12.34
CA ALA A 85 -6.49 11.33 13.12
C ALA A 85 -7.41 10.41 12.31
N LEU A 86 -8.37 10.98 11.57
CA LEU A 86 -9.28 10.23 10.71
C LEU A 86 -8.53 9.50 9.57
N LEU A 87 -7.58 10.17 8.92
CA LEU A 87 -6.77 9.56 7.86
C LEU A 87 -5.92 8.40 8.39
N MET A 88 -5.25 8.58 9.53
CA MET A 88 -4.47 7.51 10.17
C MET A 88 -5.35 6.34 10.59
N LEU A 89 -6.53 6.61 11.18
CA LEU A 89 -7.51 5.57 11.52
C LEU A 89 -7.93 4.80 10.27
N SER A 90 -8.27 5.50 9.19
CA SER A 90 -8.67 4.88 7.93
C SER A 90 -7.58 3.98 7.36
N ALA A 91 -6.32 4.42 7.37
CA ALA A 91 -5.19 3.63 6.91
C ALA A 91 -5.03 2.34 7.74
N ILE A 92 -5.09 2.44 9.07
CA ILE A 92 -5.00 1.25 9.95
C ILE A 92 -6.13 0.26 9.65
N LEU A 93 -7.37 0.74 9.51
CA LEU A 93 -8.52 -0.13 9.22
C LEU A 93 -8.44 -0.78 7.85
N SER A 94 -7.88 -0.08 6.86
CA SER A 94 -7.61 -0.61 5.52
C SER A 94 -6.58 -1.73 5.55
N ASP A 95 -5.37 -1.43 6.03
CA ASP A 95 -4.24 -2.36 5.99
C ASP A 95 -4.45 -3.59 6.87
N THR A 96 -5.19 -3.41 7.98
CA THR A 96 -5.50 -4.52 8.89
C THR A 96 -6.81 -5.24 8.56
N LEU A 97 -7.50 -4.86 7.49
CA LEU A 97 -8.81 -5.40 7.10
C LEU A 97 -9.76 -5.46 8.31
N LEU A 98 -9.98 -4.32 8.95
CA LEU A 98 -10.76 -4.23 10.21
C LEU A 98 -10.24 -5.20 11.28
N PHE A 99 -8.91 -5.21 11.48
CA PHE A 99 -8.21 -6.04 12.48
C PHE A 99 -8.25 -7.56 12.20
N LYS A 100 -8.65 -7.98 10.99
CA LYS A 100 -8.73 -9.40 10.59
C LYS A 100 -7.47 -9.89 9.88
N SER A 101 -6.61 -8.98 9.39
CA SER A 101 -5.34 -9.34 8.75
C SER A 101 -4.43 -10.08 9.75
N PRO A 102 -3.71 -11.13 9.31
CA PRO A 102 -2.72 -11.80 10.15
C PRO A 102 -1.55 -10.90 10.54
N THR A 103 -1.36 -9.77 9.84
CA THR A 103 -0.34 -8.75 10.17
C THR A 103 -0.79 -7.77 11.26
N CYS A 104 -2.09 -7.75 11.59
CA CYS A 104 -2.64 -6.87 12.63
C CYS A 104 -2.07 -7.22 14.01
N THR A 105 -1.64 -6.20 14.73
CA THR A 105 -1.09 -6.34 16.10
C THR A 105 -2.02 -5.71 17.13
N PRO A 106 -1.87 -6.08 18.42
CA PRO A 106 -2.59 -5.41 19.51
C PRO A 106 -2.36 -3.89 19.54
N ARG A 107 -1.17 -3.44 19.10
CA ARG A 107 -0.82 -2.01 19.04
C ARG A 107 -1.64 -1.28 17.97
N ASP A 108 -1.90 -1.90 16.82
CA ASP A 108 -2.76 -1.30 15.78
C ASP A 108 -4.17 -1.07 16.33
N ILE A 109 -4.70 -2.03 17.08
CA ILE A 109 -6.03 -1.95 17.69
C ILE A 109 -6.08 -0.84 18.74
N GLU A 110 -5.05 -0.72 19.58
CA GLU A 110 -4.94 0.32 20.61
C GLU A 110 -4.89 1.71 19.96
N VAL A 111 -4.01 1.88 18.97
CA VAL A 111 -3.85 3.15 18.25
C VAL A 111 -5.13 3.53 17.51
N ALA A 112 -5.81 2.60 16.86
CA ALA A 112 -7.08 2.86 16.19
C ALA A 112 -8.14 3.35 17.18
N LYS A 113 -8.23 2.77 18.38
CA LYS A 113 -9.14 3.23 19.43
C LYS A 113 -8.80 4.63 19.94
N ASP A 114 -7.53 4.96 20.07
CA ASP A 114 -7.11 6.29 20.49
C ASP A 114 -7.38 7.33 19.41
N LEU A 115 -7.09 7.02 18.15
CA LEU A 115 -7.41 7.90 17.02
C LEU A 115 -8.92 8.14 16.90
N ALA A 116 -9.74 7.10 17.09
CA ALA A 116 -11.20 7.24 17.04
C ALA A 116 -11.74 8.25 18.08
N LYS A 117 -11.11 8.35 19.25
CA LYS A 117 -11.48 9.34 20.28
C LYS A 117 -11.26 10.79 19.82
N LEU A 118 -10.31 11.01 18.90
CA LEU A 118 -9.98 12.31 18.32
C LEU A 118 -10.87 12.69 17.14
N THR A 119 -11.75 11.78 16.73
CA THR A 119 -12.65 11.94 15.58
C THR A 119 -14.11 11.93 16.02
N LYS A 120 -15.03 12.18 15.08
CA LYS A 120 -16.47 12.05 15.30
C LYS A 120 -17.02 10.64 15.06
N ILE A 121 -16.14 9.67 14.83
CA ILE A 121 -16.53 8.27 14.57
C ILE A 121 -17.07 7.65 15.85
N LYS A 122 -18.34 7.20 15.79
CA LYS A 122 -19.02 6.55 16.92
C LYS A 122 -18.80 5.05 16.99
N SER A 123 -18.57 4.40 15.84
CA SER A 123 -18.28 2.98 15.73
C SER A 123 -17.19 2.78 14.68
N ILE A 124 -16.07 2.24 15.12
CA ILE A 124 -14.92 1.90 14.26
C ILE A 124 -15.35 0.83 13.26
N GLU A 125 -16.09 -0.18 13.70
CA GLU A 125 -16.53 -1.32 12.89
C GLU A 125 -17.44 -0.85 11.75
N LYS A 126 -18.43 -0.01 12.07
CA LYS A 126 -19.36 0.54 11.07
C LYS A 126 -18.61 1.40 10.06
N TYR A 127 -17.81 2.33 10.52
CA TYR A 127 -17.01 3.22 9.66
C TYR A 127 -16.07 2.43 8.74
N GLY A 128 -15.30 1.51 9.32
CA GLY A 128 -14.35 0.70 8.56
C GLY A 128 -15.05 -0.21 7.55
N MET A 129 -16.21 -0.80 7.89
CA MET A 129 -16.97 -1.59 6.93
C MET A 129 -17.49 -0.73 5.77
N GLU A 130 -18.07 0.44 6.04
CA GLU A 130 -18.52 1.38 5.01
C GLU A 130 -17.35 1.81 4.10
N MET A 131 -16.19 2.09 4.68
CA MET A 131 -14.98 2.46 3.94
C MET A 131 -14.48 1.32 3.06
N LEU A 132 -14.38 0.08 3.57
CA LEU A 132 -13.96 -1.09 2.82
C LEU A 132 -14.94 -1.41 1.70
N VAL A 133 -16.24 -1.35 1.95
CA VAL A 133 -17.29 -1.51 0.92
C VAL A 133 -17.12 -0.47 -0.17
N ALA A 134 -16.94 0.80 0.18
CA ALA A 134 -16.76 1.88 -0.80
C ALA A 134 -15.48 1.71 -1.63
N GLY A 135 -14.38 1.27 -0.99
CA GLY A 135 -13.09 1.06 -1.66
C GLY A 135 -13.01 -0.23 -2.49
N THR A 136 -13.88 -1.21 -2.21
CA THR A 136 -13.90 -2.50 -2.93
C THR A 136 -15.14 -2.70 -3.81
N SER A 137 -15.97 -1.66 -3.97
CA SER A 137 -17.14 -1.72 -4.84
C SER A 137 -16.72 -1.76 -6.31
N MET A 138 -16.95 -2.88 -6.94
CA MET A 138 -16.60 -3.15 -8.34
C MET A 138 -17.77 -2.96 -9.31
N SER A 139 -18.89 -2.42 -8.82
CA SER A 139 -20.12 -2.25 -9.61
C SER A 139 -19.97 -1.33 -10.83
N ARG A 140 -18.97 -0.44 -10.81
CA ARG A 140 -18.68 0.52 -11.88
C ARG A 140 -17.40 0.21 -12.66
N GLU A 141 -16.60 -0.76 -12.21
CA GLU A 141 -15.36 -1.11 -12.88
C GLU A 141 -15.61 -2.04 -14.07
N ASN A 142 -14.81 -1.83 -15.12
CA ASN A 142 -14.77 -2.72 -16.27
C ASN A 142 -14.13 -4.06 -15.82
N MET A 143 -14.69 -5.18 -16.30
CA MET A 143 -14.20 -6.51 -15.95
C MET A 143 -12.70 -6.70 -16.25
N LYS A 144 -12.24 -6.11 -17.36
CA LYS A 144 -10.82 -6.11 -17.73
C LYS A 144 -9.93 -5.43 -16.68
N GLU A 145 -10.40 -4.36 -16.06
CA GLU A 145 -9.66 -3.67 -14.99
C GLU A 145 -9.61 -4.54 -13.74
N ILE A 146 -10.73 -5.15 -13.36
CA ILE A 146 -10.84 -6.03 -12.19
C ILE A 146 -9.86 -7.20 -12.29
N ILE A 147 -9.83 -7.95 -13.40
CA ILE A 147 -8.98 -9.13 -13.53
C ILE A 147 -7.48 -8.80 -13.76
N ASN A 148 -7.15 -7.53 -13.98
CA ASN A 148 -5.77 -7.09 -14.19
C ASN A 148 -5.22 -6.24 -13.02
N GLN A 149 -6.00 -6.01 -11.97
CA GLN A 149 -5.68 -5.05 -10.91
C GLN A 149 -4.37 -5.35 -10.17
N ASP A 150 -4.11 -6.59 -9.78
CA ASP A 150 -2.82 -7.05 -9.23
C ASP A 150 -2.39 -8.32 -9.95
N LYS A 151 -2.27 -8.23 -11.28
CA LYS A 151 -1.87 -9.35 -12.11
C LYS A 151 -0.35 -9.46 -12.20
N LYS A 152 0.17 -10.64 -11.89
CA LYS A 152 1.57 -11.02 -12.07
C LYS A 152 1.66 -12.24 -12.99
N VAL A 153 2.69 -12.29 -13.81
CA VAL A 153 2.94 -13.42 -14.70
C VAL A 153 4.21 -14.14 -14.26
N PHE A 154 4.10 -15.44 -14.12
CA PHE A 154 5.18 -16.31 -13.65
C PHE A 154 5.55 -17.31 -14.76
N PRO A 155 6.80 -17.33 -15.22
CA PRO A 155 7.29 -18.38 -16.09
C PRO A 155 7.52 -19.68 -15.28
N VAL A 156 6.97 -20.79 -15.75
CA VAL A 156 7.13 -22.12 -15.14
C VAL A 156 7.45 -23.12 -16.25
N GLY A 157 8.74 -23.39 -16.48
CA GLY A 157 9.21 -24.16 -17.64
C GLY A 157 8.84 -23.45 -18.95
N ASP A 158 8.14 -24.14 -19.83
CA ASP A 158 7.65 -23.59 -21.11
C ASP A 158 6.26 -22.92 -20.97
N MET A 159 5.73 -22.82 -19.77
CA MET A 159 4.42 -22.25 -19.50
C MET A 159 4.51 -20.85 -18.91
N GLU A 160 3.54 -20.01 -19.26
CA GLU A 160 3.29 -18.74 -18.56
C GLU A 160 1.99 -18.83 -17.76
N ILE A 161 2.09 -18.57 -16.46
CA ILE A 161 0.95 -18.59 -15.53
C ILE A 161 0.67 -17.16 -15.08
N ALA A 162 -0.51 -16.66 -15.41
CA ALA A 162 -0.99 -15.38 -14.88
C ALA A 162 -1.72 -15.61 -13.56
N VAL A 163 -1.40 -14.81 -12.56
CA VAL A 163 -2.07 -14.80 -11.25
C VAL A 163 -2.54 -13.38 -10.99
N ALA A 164 -3.84 -13.18 -10.82
CA ALA A 164 -4.42 -11.92 -10.41
C ALA A 164 -5.10 -12.10 -9.04
N GLN A 165 -4.95 -11.12 -8.18
CA GLN A 165 -5.57 -11.13 -6.85
C GLN A 165 -6.36 -9.84 -6.63
N ILE A 166 -7.54 -9.98 -6.03
CA ILE A 166 -8.33 -8.86 -5.55
C ILE A 166 -8.79 -9.09 -4.13
N ASN A 167 -8.90 -8.00 -3.37
CA ASN A 167 -9.47 -8.00 -2.04
C ASN A 167 -10.87 -7.39 -2.09
N THR A 168 -11.87 -8.09 -1.54
CA THR A 168 -13.22 -7.54 -1.48
C THR A 168 -13.99 -8.05 -0.27
N VAL A 169 -14.79 -7.18 0.32
CA VAL A 169 -15.79 -7.55 1.33
C VAL A 169 -17.16 -7.89 0.69
N GLN A 170 -17.28 -7.76 -0.63
CA GLN A 170 -18.51 -7.97 -1.41
C GLN A 170 -18.40 -9.18 -2.34
N ILE A 171 -18.01 -10.34 -1.83
CA ILE A 171 -17.82 -11.58 -2.61
C ILE A 171 -19.07 -11.91 -3.46
N GLN A 172 -20.27 -11.61 -2.95
CA GLN A 172 -21.51 -11.90 -3.67
C GLN A 172 -21.66 -11.08 -4.95
N GLU A 173 -21.13 -9.86 -4.99
CA GLU A 173 -21.12 -9.03 -6.20
C GLU A 173 -20.31 -9.69 -7.32
N LEU A 174 -19.11 -10.19 -6.98
CA LEU A 174 -18.29 -10.95 -7.93
C LEU A 174 -18.92 -12.28 -8.34
N ALA A 175 -19.52 -12.99 -7.40
CA ALA A 175 -20.20 -14.25 -7.71
C ALA A 175 -21.33 -14.05 -8.75
N ASN A 176 -22.04 -12.93 -8.68
CA ASN A 176 -23.08 -12.58 -9.65
C ASN A 176 -22.51 -12.25 -11.04
N ARG A 177 -21.22 -11.86 -11.12
CA ARG A 177 -20.51 -11.53 -12.37
C ARG A 177 -19.59 -12.65 -12.85
N LYS A 178 -19.72 -13.87 -12.33
CA LYS A 178 -18.84 -15.01 -12.62
C LYS A 178 -18.65 -15.30 -14.10
N GLU A 179 -19.74 -15.24 -14.89
CA GLU A 179 -19.66 -15.51 -16.34
C GLU A 179 -18.91 -14.40 -17.10
N GLU A 180 -19.03 -13.15 -16.64
CA GLU A 180 -18.26 -12.02 -17.19
C GLU A 180 -16.77 -12.19 -16.91
N ILE A 181 -16.44 -12.56 -15.65
CA ILE A 181 -15.05 -12.83 -15.22
C ILE A 181 -14.45 -13.94 -16.09
N LYS A 182 -15.15 -15.05 -16.23
CA LYS A 182 -14.69 -16.18 -17.02
C LYS A 182 -14.42 -15.80 -18.46
N LYS A 183 -15.34 -15.09 -19.10
CA LYS A 183 -15.20 -14.63 -20.48
C LYS A 183 -14.00 -13.72 -20.69
N GLU A 184 -13.75 -12.80 -19.75
CA GLU A 184 -12.60 -11.91 -19.85
C GLU A 184 -11.26 -12.63 -19.59
N ILE A 185 -11.25 -13.59 -18.67
CA ILE A 185 -10.09 -14.46 -18.45
C ILE A 185 -9.76 -15.29 -19.71
N GLU A 186 -10.77 -15.89 -20.36
CA GLU A 186 -10.60 -16.62 -21.61
C GLU A 186 -10.05 -15.71 -22.74
N HIS A 187 -10.51 -14.46 -22.78
CA HIS A 187 -9.98 -13.46 -23.72
C HIS A 187 -8.52 -13.13 -23.43
N GLU A 188 -8.13 -12.90 -22.17
CA GLU A 188 -6.75 -12.63 -21.78
C GLU A 188 -5.83 -13.82 -22.07
N ILE A 189 -6.27 -15.05 -21.79
CA ILE A 189 -5.54 -16.29 -22.14
C ILE A 189 -5.29 -16.34 -23.66
N GLY A 190 -6.31 -16.14 -24.47
CA GLY A 190 -6.18 -16.17 -25.93
C GLY A 190 -5.29 -15.07 -26.48
N LYS A 191 -5.32 -13.88 -25.87
CA LYS A 191 -4.55 -12.71 -26.32
C LYS A 191 -3.07 -12.80 -26.02
N TYR A 192 -2.70 -13.29 -24.82
CA TYR A 192 -1.33 -13.31 -24.32
C TYR A 192 -0.68 -14.68 -24.34
N GLY A 193 -1.44 -15.75 -24.63
CA GLY A 193 -0.91 -17.11 -24.69
C GLY A 193 -0.65 -17.76 -23.34
N TYR A 194 -1.30 -17.27 -22.25
CA TYR A 194 -1.11 -17.88 -20.94
C TYR A 194 -1.56 -19.34 -20.93
N SER A 195 -0.76 -20.20 -20.31
CA SER A 195 -1.11 -21.62 -20.12
C SER A 195 -2.17 -21.81 -19.02
N LEU A 196 -2.20 -20.88 -18.04
CA LEU A 196 -3.15 -20.86 -16.94
C LEU A 196 -3.37 -19.42 -16.46
N PHE A 197 -4.60 -19.10 -16.09
CA PHE A 197 -4.94 -17.86 -15.39
C PHE A 197 -5.64 -18.20 -14.08
N LEU A 198 -5.05 -17.77 -12.98
CA LEU A 198 -5.61 -17.89 -11.63
C LEU A 198 -6.16 -16.54 -11.18
N PHE A 199 -7.44 -16.50 -10.85
CA PHE A 199 -8.09 -15.32 -10.27
C PHE A 199 -8.43 -15.61 -8.82
N VAL A 200 -7.73 -14.95 -7.90
CA VAL A 200 -7.83 -15.16 -6.45
C VAL A 200 -8.63 -14.02 -5.85
N VAL A 201 -9.64 -14.37 -5.09
CA VAL A 201 -10.49 -13.42 -4.34
C VAL A 201 -10.26 -13.64 -2.85
N THR A 202 -9.84 -12.62 -2.15
CA THR A 202 -9.54 -12.63 -0.71
C THR A 202 -10.33 -11.56 0.05
#